data_03b49d86529eb3c974953295eb06be12
#
_entry.id   03b49d86529eb3c974953295eb06be12
#
_cell.length_a   1.000
_cell.length_b   1.000
_cell.length_c   1.000
_cell.angle_alpha   90.00
_cell.angle_beta   90.00
_cell.angle_gamma   90.00
#
_symmetry.space_group_name_H-M   'P 1'
#
loop_
_entity.id
_entity.type
_entity.pdbx_description
1 polymer ?
#
loop_
_entity_poly.entity_id
_entity_poly.type
_entity_poly.pdbx_seq_one_letter_code
_entity_poly.pdbx_strand_id
1 'polypeptide(L)'
;MGTSKGTRSQAQTSSATLNIGGNHVQITNPDKMLYPEMGITKGRFIQELVRLSPYLLPACEGRYLTTIRYPDGVSGKFFYQKNAPEPTPPYVQTAVSEGISYVVLNDITTLLWLGNLACIEYHPSLHKVHDPLPTEWIIDLDPSVEDEPRIMEAASLVGDMLEQLGLRSVPKTSGATGVQIVIPIEQGPSFTQLKELGHVVAAYLCERHPKLFTIERFKKNRGTNIYIDYMQHDKGRTIAAPYTPRATRYASVSMPLTWDEVRRNPMPRDFHLLNAADRLQLTGDLIQLEPKQHIEPVLEALASHIAALQKRR
;
A
#
# COMPACT_ATOMS: atom_id res chain seq x y z
N MET A 1 -53.46 -31.57 16.02
CA MET A 1 -52.66 -30.73 15.11
C MET A 1 -51.63 -29.99 15.95
N GLY A 2 -50.45 -30.51 16.07
CA GLY A 2 -49.35 -29.94 16.85
C GLY A 2 -48.41 -29.21 15.91
N THR A 3 -48.30 -27.90 16.06
CA THR A 3 -47.35 -27.07 15.33
C THR A 3 -45.95 -27.16 15.99
N SER A 4 -45.04 -27.86 15.38
CA SER A 4 -43.65 -27.87 15.74
C SER A 4 -43.01 -26.50 15.43
N LYS A 5 -42.67 -25.73 16.49
CA LYS A 5 -41.82 -24.56 16.37
C LYS A 5 -40.40 -25.01 16.18
N GLY A 6 -39.85 -24.85 14.96
CA GLY A 6 -38.46 -25.04 14.66
C GLY A 6 -37.59 -24.01 15.42
N THR A 7 -36.83 -24.48 16.38
CA THR A 7 -35.78 -23.72 17.07
C THR A 7 -34.69 -23.39 16.05
N ARG A 8 -34.60 -22.11 15.66
CA ARG A 8 -33.37 -21.60 14.96
C ARG A 8 -32.21 -21.75 15.92
N SER A 9 -31.31 -22.66 15.63
CA SER A 9 -29.98 -22.74 16.26
C SER A 9 -29.28 -21.39 16.08
N GLN A 10 -29.08 -20.65 17.17
CA GLN A 10 -28.15 -19.54 17.18
C GLN A 10 -26.76 -20.15 16.98
N ALA A 11 -26.12 -19.87 15.84
CA ALA A 11 -24.73 -20.21 15.64
C ALA A 11 -23.92 -19.52 16.75
N GLN A 12 -23.30 -20.31 17.61
CA GLN A 12 -22.38 -19.81 18.63
C GLN A 12 -21.23 -19.11 17.90
N THR A 13 -21.15 -17.80 18.01
CA THR A 13 -20.04 -16.99 17.50
C THR A 13 -18.82 -17.33 18.31
N SER A 14 -17.86 -18.08 17.73
CA SER A 14 -16.56 -18.34 18.36
C SER A 14 -15.83 -17.00 18.53
N SER A 15 -15.24 -16.79 19.71
CA SER A 15 -14.43 -15.59 19.98
C SER A 15 -13.21 -15.97 20.82
N ALA A 16 -12.10 -15.26 20.57
CA ALA A 16 -10.89 -15.34 21.37
C ALA A 16 -10.51 -13.94 21.87
N THR A 17 -9.98 -13.83 23.08
CA THR A 17 -9.47 -12.57 23.61
C THR A 17 -7.95 -12.63 23.65
N LEU A 18 -7.30 -11.68 23.02
CA LEU A 18 -5.86 -11.48 23.09
C LEU A 18 -5.57 -10.37 24.10
N ASN A 19 -4.60 -10.62 25.00
CA ASN A 19 -4.12 -9.60 25.94
C ASN A 19 -2.75 -9.11 25.45
N ILE A 20 -2.66 -7.84 25.06
CA ILE A 20 -1.46 -7.25 24.48
C ILE A 20 -1.17 -5.94 25.18
N GLY A 21 -0.05 -5.89 25.92
CA GLY A 21 0.34 -4.67 26.65
C GLY A 21 -0.72 -4.16 27.64
N GLY A 22 -1.51 -5.07 28.24
CA GLY A 22 -2.61 -4.73 29.16
C GLY A 22 -3.93 -4.40 28.47
N ASN A 23 -3.98 -4.31 27.15
CA ASN A 23 -5.22 -4.10 26.38
C ASN A 23 -5.85 -5.43 25.97
N HIS A 24 -7.18 -5.50 25.98
CA HIS A 24 -7.93 -6.66 25.54
C HIS A 24 -8.48 -6.46 24.13
N VAL A 25 -8.00 -7.26 23.18
CA VAL A 25 -8.50 -7.28 21.80
C VAL A 25 -9.35 -8.53 21.60
N GLN A 26 -10.63 -8.34 21.39
CA GLN A 26 -11.55 -9.44 21.11
C GLN A 26 -11.51 -9.79 19.62
N ILE A 27 -11.19 -11.05 19.29
CA ILE A 27 -11.26 -11.59 17.94
C ILE A 27 -12.55 -12.39 17.82
N THR A 28 -13.46 -11.93 16.98
CA THR A 28 -14.76 -12.55 16.71
C THR A 28 -14.72 -13.34 15.41
N ASN A 29 -15.41 -14.46 15.34
CA ASN A 29 -15.53 -15.31 14.16
C ASN A 29 -14.17 -15.67 13.53
N PRO A 30 -13.20 -16.25 14.26
CA PRO A 30 -11.86 -16.56 13.75
C PRO A 30 -11.90 -17.53 12.56
N ASP A 31 -12.93 -18.38 12.46
CA ASP A 31 -13.10 -19.35 11.39
C ASP A 31 -13.73 -18.75 10.13
N LYS A 32 -14.15 -17.48 10.17
CA LYS A 32 -14.70 -16.81 8.99
C LYS A 32 -13.66 -16.75 7.88
N MET A 33 -14.03 -17.25 6.71
CA MET A 33 -13.16 -17.25 5.53
C MET A 33 -12.99 -15.82 5.01
N LEU A 34 -11.74 -15.34 4.94
CA LEU A 34 -11.39 -14.05 4.35
C LEU A 34 -10.85 -14.19 2.93
N TYR A 35 -10.00 -15.19 2.66
CA TYR A 35 -9.48 -15.47 1.33
C TYR A 35 -9.81 -16.93 0.95
N PRO A 36 -10.94 -17.16 0.29
CA PRO A 36 -11.42 -18.52 0.00
C PRO A 36 -10.45 -19.35 -0.84
N GLU A 37 -9.84 -18.76 -1.88
CA GLU A 37 -8.94 -19.48 -2.77
C GLU A 37 -7.63 -19.90 -2.10
N MET A 38 -7.21 -19.17 -1.07
CA MET A 38 -6.00 -19.47 -0.28
C MET A 38 -6.31 -20.23 1.02
N GLY A 39 -7.57 -20.49 1.32
CA GLY A 39 -8.00 -21.15 2.57
C GLY A 39 -7.68 -20.35 3.83
N ILE A 40 -7.56 -19.00 3.73
CA ILE A 40 -7.17 -18.16 4.85
C ILE A 40 -8.41 -17.67 5.59
N THR A 41 -8.58 -18.17 6.82
CA THR A 41 -9.60 -17.67 7.76
C THR A 41 -9.18 -16.37 8.42
N LYS A 42 -10.09 -15.69 9.12
CA LYS A 42 -9.78 -14.48 9.89
C LYS A 42 -8.75 -14.75 10.99
N GLY A 43 -8.83 -15.88 11.66
CA GLY A 43 -7.83 -16.28 12.66
C GLY A 43 -6.44 -16.42 12.05
N ARG A 44 -6.32 -17.08 10.90
CA ARG A 44 -5.05 -17.19 10.17
C ARG A 44 -4.55 -15.83 9.67
N PHE A 45 -5.44 -15.01 9.11
CA PHE A 45 -5.10 -13.64 8.69
C PHE A 45 -4.50 -12.82 9.84
N ILE A 46 -5.11 -12.85 11.03
CA ILE A 46 -4.62 -12.15 12.21
C ILE A 46 -3.24 -12.67 12.64
N GLN A 47 -3.01 -13.98 12.57
CA GLN A 47 -1.67 -14.54 12.84
C GLN A 47 -0.62 -14.00 11.88
N GLU A 48 -0.93 -13.90 10.59
CA GLU A 48 -0.01 -13.32 9.61
C GLU A 48 0.18 -11.81 9.80
N LEU A 49 -0.86 -11.06 10.21
CA LEU A 49 -0.70 -9.66 10.60
C LEU A 49 0.26 -9.48 11.79
N VAL A 50 0.21 -10.35 12.79
CA VAL A 50 1.18 -10.35 13.89
C VAL A 50 2.61 -10.54 13.36
N ARG A 51 2.81 -11.48 12.45
CA ARG A 51 4.14 -11.74 11.85
C ARG A 51 4.64 -10.59 10.98
N LEU A 52 3.73 -9.88 10.29
CA LEU A 52 4.04 -8.72 9.46
C LEU A 52 4.16 -7.42 10.26
N SER A 53 3.64 -7.37 11.50
CA SER A 53 3.56 -6.13 12.27
C SER A 53 4.90 -5.40 12.48
N PRO A 54 6.07 -6.09 12.68
CA PRO A 54 7.34 -5.40 12.82
C PRO A 54 7.76 -4.57 11.60
N TYR A 55 7.21 -4.89 10.43
CA TYR A 55 7.49 -4.23 9.15
C TYR A 55 6.37 -3.26 8.75
N LEU A 56 5.11 -3.66 8.92
CA LEU A 56 3.95 -2.85 8.53
C LEU A 56 3.74 -1.63 9.44
N LEU A 57 3.95 -1.77 10.75
CA LEU A 57 3.72 -0.67 11.70
C LEU A 57 4.62 0.53 11.41
N PRO A 58 5.95 0.38 11.23
CA PRO A 58 6.82 1.51 10.91
C PRO A 58 6.42 2.24 9.62
N ALA A 59 5.91 1.52 8.62
CA ALA A 59 5.45 2.11 7.37
C ALA A 59 4.17 2.96 7.53
N CYS A 60 3.37 2.69 8.56
CA CYS A 60 2.11 3.41 8.85
C CYS A 60 2.25 4.44 9.98
N GLU A 61 3.31 4.35 10.79
CA GLU A 61 3.46 5.11 12.02
C GLU A 61 3.32 6.62 11.82
N GLY A 62 2.50 7.25 12.67
CA GLY A 62 2.30 8.70 12.67
C GLY A 62 1.63 9.26 11.41
N ARG A 63 0.88 8.46 10.67
CA ARG A 63 0.21 8.86 9.42
C ARG A 63 -1.31 8.73 9.54
N TYR A 64 -2.03 9.52 8.74
CA TYR A 64 -3.47 9.36 8.56
C TYR A 64 -3.76 8.09 7.78
N LEU A 65 -4.48 7.15 8.39
CA LEU A 65 -4.73 5.85 7.78
C LEU A 65 -6.10 5.78 7.11
N THR A 66 -6.12 5.40 5.84
CA THR A 66 -7.32 4.88 5.17
C THR A 66 -7.22 3.36 5.13
N THR A 67 -8.28 2.66 5.53
CA THR A 67 -8.35 1.19 5.42
C THR A 67 -9.37 0.79 4.37
N ILE A 68 -9.20 -0.42 3.81
CA ILE A 68 -10.24 -1.03 2.99
C ILE A 68 -10.71 -2.29 3.73
N ARG A 69 -12.01 -2.31 4.05
CA ARG A 69 -12.64 -3.36 4.82
C ARG A 69 -13.40 -4.32 3.93
N TYR A 70 -13.27 -5.60 4.24
CA TYR A 70 -13.94 -6.71 3.56
C TYR A 70 -14.70 -7.56 4.58
N PRO A 71 -15.83 -7.09 5.14
CA PRO A 71 -16.54 -7.79 6.21
C PRO A 71 -16.90 -9.23 5.87
N ASP A 72 -17.15 -9.52 4.59
CA ASP A 72 -17.54 -10.84 4.08
C ASP A 72 -16.43 -11.54 3.28
N GLY A 73 -15.15 -11.16 3.54
CA GLY A 73 -13.99 -11.65 2.82
C GLY A 73 -13.79 -10.99 1.46
N VAL A 74 -12.66 -11.29 0.81
CA VAL A 74 -12.22 -10.60 -0.42
C VAL A 74 -13.16 -10.80 -1.61
N SER A 75 -13.96 -11.85 -1.62
CA SER A 75 -14.98 -12.08 -2.65
C SER A 75 -16.29 -11.34 -2.39
N GLY A 76 -16.43 -10.70 -1.22
CA GLY A 76 -17.61 -9.96 -0.81
C GLY A 76 -17.54 -8.47 -1.13
N LYS A 77 -18.52 -7.73 -0.59
CA LYS A 77 -18.54 -6.27 -0.71
C LYS A 77 -17.43 -5.65 0.16
N PHE A 78 -16.85 -4.57 -0.34
CA PHE A 78 -15.85 -3.80 0.39
C PHE A 78 -16.21 -2.31 0.43
N PHE A 79 -15.56 -1.60 1.33
CA PHE A 79 -15.66 -0.15 1.41
C PHE A 79 -14.38 0.48 1.97
N TYR A 80 -14.12 1.70 1.53
CA TYR A 80 -13.05 2.54 2.08
C TYR A 80 -13.51 3.14 3.40
N GLN A 81 -12.66 3.08 4.41
CA GLN A 81 -12.91 3.68 5.70
C GLN A 81 -11.82 4.67 6.07
N LYS A 82 -12.17 5.96 6.10
CA LYS A 82 -11.31 7.06 6.53
C LYS A 82 -11.56 7.41 7.99
N ASN A 83 -12.84 7.59 8.38
CA ASN A 83 -13.17 7.80 9.79
C ASN A 83 -12.88 6.55 10.61
N ALA A 84 -12.34 6.76 11.82
CA ALA A 84 -12.19 5.70 12.81
C ALA A 84 -13.51 4.94 12.99
N PRO A 85 -13.50 3.59 12.98
CA PRO A 85 -14.70 2.79 13.20
C PRO A 85 -15.29 3.02 14.59
N GLU A 86 -16.61 3.20 14.69
CA GLU A 86 -17.30 3.32 15.97
C GLU A 86 -17.87 1.96 16.46
N PRO A 87 -17.79 1.64 17.76
CA PRO A 87 -17.08 2.39 18.80
C PRO A 87 -15.55 2.23 18.68
N THR A 88 -14.83 3.35 18.79
CA THR A 88 -13.36 3.35 18.79
C THR A 88 -12.84 3.04 20.19
N PRO A 89 -12.04 1.99 20.40
CA PRO A 89 -11.46 1.70 21.70
C PRO A 89 -10.51 2.81 22.20
N PRO A 90 -10.40 3.04 23.51
CA PRO A 90 -9.62 4.15 24.08
C PRO A 90 -8.10 4.03 23.83
N TYR A 91 -7.60 2.84 23.49
CA TYR A 91 -6.20 2.62 23.15
C TYR A 91 -5.86 2.97 21.69
N VAL A 92 -6.86 3.21 20.85
CA VAL A 92 -6.67 3.57 19.44
C VAL A 92 -6.42 5.06 19.34
N GLN A 93 -5.27 5.44 18.81
CA GLN A 93 -4.96 6.82 18.53
C GLN A 93 -5.69 7.31 17.28
N THR A 94 -6.20 8.53 17.33
CA THR A 94 -6.83 9.19 16.19
C THR A 94 -6.27 10.58 15.97
N ALA A 95 -6.33 11.07 14.73
CA ALA A 95 -5.98 12.44 14.38
C ALA A 95 -6.98 13.01 13.38
N VAL A 96 -7.34 14.28 13.56
CA VAL A 96 -8.34 14.96 12.72
C VAL A 96 -7.63 15.70 11.57
N SER A 97 -8.09 15.48 10.36
CA SER A 97 -7.74 16.26 9.18
C SER A 97 -8.98 16.48 8.32
N GLU A 98 -9.22 17.73 7.94
CA GLU A 98 -10.36 18.14 7.09
C GLU A 98 -11.71 17.60 7.57
N GLY A 99 -11.92 17.58 8.90
CA GLY A 99 -13.15 17.11 9.53
C GLY A 99 -13.31 15.59 9.63
N ILE A 100 -12.31 14.81 9.20
CA ILE A 100 -12.28 13.36 9.28
C ILE A 100 -11.38 12.94 10.45
N SER A 101 -11.87 12.07 11.34
CA SER A 101 -11.09 11.47 12.42
C SER A 101 -10.44 10.18 11.92
N TYR A 102 -9.18 10.26 11.52
CA TYR A 102 -8.43 9.10 11.02
C TYR A 102 -7.85 8.28 12.18
N VAL A 103 -7.77 6.97 12.00
CA VAL A 103 -6.90 6.12 12.84
C VAL A 103 -5.45 6.45 12.54
N VAL A 104 -4.62 6.50 13.59
CA VAL A 104 -3.15 6.53 13.49
C VAL A 104 -2.63 5.18 13.97
N LEU A 105 -2.07 4.40 13.04
CA LEU A 105 -1.65 3.02 13.30
C LEU A 105 -0.21 3.00 13.83
N ASN A 106 -0.07 3.05 15.15
CA ASN A 106 1.23 3.12 15.82
C ASN A 106 1.60 1.84 16.60
N ASP A 107 0.65 0.92 16.78
CA ASP A 107 0.85 -0.23 17.64
C ASP A 107 0.09 -1.47 17.16
N ILE A 108 0.55 -2.63 17.66
CA ILE A 108 -0.01 -3.94 17.31
C ILE A 108 -1.45 -4.11 17.80
N THR A 109 -1.84 -3.50 18.92
CA THR A 109 -3.19 -3.61 19.49
C THR A 109 -4.20 -2.99 18.51
N THR A 110 -3.89 -1.80 18.01
CA THR A 110 -4.66 -1.09 16.97
C THR A 110 -4.70 -1.90 15.67
N LEU A 111 -3.58 -2.49 15.24
CA LEU A 111 -3.51 -3.33 14.03
C LEU A 111 -4.44 -4.54 14.14
N LEU A 112 -4.44 -5.25 15.27
CA LEU A 112 -5.26 -6.44 15.48
C LEU A 112 -6.75 -6.09 15.64
N TRP A 113 -7.07 -4.97 16.27
CA TRP A 113 -8.44 -4.46 16.30
C TRP A 113 -8.96 -4.19 14.87
N LEU A 114 -8.18 -3.50 14.04
CA LEU A 114 -8.53 -3.29 12.62
C LEU A 114 -8.66 -4.62 11.86
N GLY A 115 -7.73 -5.55 12.08
CA GLY A 115 -7.77 -6.90 11.50
C GLY A 115 -9.04 -7.67 11.88
N ASN A 116 -9.49 -7.56 13.16
CA ASN A 116 -10.76 -8.15 13.62
C ASN A 116 -11.98 -7.54 12.90
N LEU A 117 -11.91 -6.26 12.53
CA LEU A 117 -12.92 -5.59 11.71
C LEU A 117 -12.84 -5.94 10.21
N ALA A 118 -12.00 -6.91 9.84
CA ALA A 118 -11.70 -7.30 8.48
C ALA A 118 -11.16 -6.13 7.62
N CYS A 119 -10.35 -5.25 8.22
CA CYS A 119 -9.50 -4.34 7.48
C CYS A 119 -8.36 -5.16 6.87
N ILE A 120 -8.40 -5.34 5.56
CA ILE A 120 -7.40 -6.12 4.83
C ILE A 120 -6.27 -5.21 4.35
N GLU A 121 -6.60 -4.03 3.83
CA GLU A 121 -5.63 -3.12 3.24
C GLU A 121 -5.43 -1.87 4.09
N TYR A 122 -4.17 -1.47 4.25
CA TYR A 122 -3.72 -0.32 5.03
C TYR A 122 -3.05 0.69 4.10
N HIS A 123 -3.65 1.87 3.96
CA HIS A 123 -3.25 2.92 3.04
C HIS A 123 -2.96 4.21 3.81
N PRO A 124 -1.73 4.41 4.31
CA PRO A 124 -1.35 5.65 4.99
C PRO A 124 -1.24 6.83 4.02
N SER A 125 -1.34 8.04 4.57
CA SER A 125 -0.97 9.28 3.88
C SER A 125 0.53 9.30 3.56
N LEU A 126 0.93 10.06 2.54
CA LEU A 126 2.35 10.25 2.18
C LEU A 126 3.08 11.25 3.09
N HIS A 127 2.41 11.75 4.13
CA HIS A 127 2.96 12.68 5.11
C HIS A 127 2.56 12.27 6.53
N LYS A 128 3.30 12.75 7.51
CA LYS A 128 3.01 12.50 8.93
C LYS A 128 1.87 13.40 9.43
N VAL A 129 1.21 12.98 10.52
CA VAL A 129 0.29 13.83 11.28
C VAL A 129 1.04 15.09 11.73
N HIS A 130 0.43 16.25 11.57
CA HIS A 130 1.01 17.56 11.88
C HIS A 130 2.21 18.00 11.03
N ASP A 131 2.58 17.23 10.00
CA ASP A 131 3.63 17.58 9.07
C ASP A 131 3.08 17.52 7.64
N PRO A 132 2.94 18.65 6.93
CA PRO A 132 2.30 18.69 5.62
C PRO A 132 3.21 18.25 4.48
N LEU A 133 4.50 17.96 4.74
CA LEU A 133 5.46 17.62 3.69
C LEU A 133 5.55 16.10 3.51
N PRO A 134 5.69 15.62 2.26
CA PRO A 134 5.87 14.20 1.98
C PRO A 134 7.20 13.67 2.53
N THR A 135 7.22 12.42 2.95
CA THR A 135 8.39 11.71 3.49
C THR A 135 9.06 10.79 2.47
N GLU A 136 8.40 10.55 1.36
CA GLU A 136 8.89 9.79 0.23
C GLU A 136 8.36 10.36 -1.09
N TRP A 137 9.11 10.19 -2.17
CA TRP A 137 8.63 10.30 -3.54
C TRP A 137 8.36 8.91 -4.09
N ILE A 138 7.20 8.69 -4.72
CA ILE A 138 6.81 7.38 -5.24
C ILE A 138 6.47 7.50 -6.72
N ILE A 139 7.03 6.61 -7.52
CA ILE A 139 6.64 6.42 -8.92
C ILE A 139 5.76 5.17 -8.96
N ASP A 140 4.48 5.35 -9.33
CA ASP A 140 3.49 4.28 -9.37
C ASP A 140 3.26 3.80 -10.80
N LEU A 141 3.52 2.52 -11.05
CA LEU A 141 3.41 1.86 -12.35
C LEU A 141 2.16 0.97 -12.37
N ASP A 142 1.12 1.42 -13.07
CA ASP A 142 -0.16 0.71 -13.19
C ASP A 142 -0.29 0.05 -14.57
N PRO A 143 -0.29 -1.27 -14.65
CA PRO A 143 -0.51 -1.97 -15.92
C PRO A 143 -1.96 -1.82 -16.39
N SER A 144 -2.13 -1.77 -17.70
CA SER A 144 -3.45 -1.70 -18.32
C SER A 144 -4.15 -3.05 -18.45
N VAL A 145 -3.37 -4.14 -18.37
CA VAL A 145 -3.83 -5.53 -18.41
C VAL A 145 -3.47 -6.25 -17.12
N GLU A 146 -4.26 -7.25 -16.75
CA GLU A 146 -3.94 -8.17 -15.65
C GLU A 146 -2.74 -9.04 -16.06
N ASP A 147 -1.87 -9.37 -15.10
CA ASP A 147 -0.66 -10.17 -15.34
C ASP A 147 0.26 -9.62 -16.46
N GLU A 148 0.50 -8.31 -16.49
CA GLU A 148 1.39 -7.66 -17.45
C GLU A 148 2.83 -8.19 -17.31
N PRO A 149 3.35 -8.95 -18.29
CA PRO A 149 4.65 -9.60 -18.15
C PRO A 149 5.83 -8.63 -18.20
N ARG A 150 5.62 -7.40 -18.68
CA ARG A 150 6.66 -6.35 -18.80
C ARG A 150 6.73 -5.44 -17.58
N ILE A 151 5.94 -5.72 -16.51
CA ILE A 151 5.86 -4.79 -15.37
C ILE A 151 7.22 -4.66 -14.65
N MET A 152 8.01 -5.73 -14.56
CA MET A 152 9.33 -5.70 -13.94
C MET A 152 10.38 -5.08 -14.88
N GLU A 153 10.25 -5.25 -16.20
CA GLU A 153 11.02 -4.51 -17.20
C GLU A 153 10.80 -3.01 -17.06
N ALA A 154 9.53 -2.60 -16.98
CA ALA A 154 9.16 -1.20 -16.75
C ALA A 154 9.76 -0.66 -15.45
N ALA A 155 9.69 -1.42 -14.36
CA ALA A 155 10.30 -1.04 -13.10
C ALA A 155 11.82 -0.89 -13.20
N SER A 156 12.50 -1.82 -13.90
CA SER A 156 13.96 -1.74 -14.11
C SER A 156 14.37 -0.48 -14.88
N LEU A 157 13.63 -0.12 -15.94
CA LEU A 157 13.92 1.12 -16.70
C LEU A 157 13.74 2.38 -15.85
N VAL A 158 12.77 2.40 -14.95
CA VAL A 158 12.62 3.51 -13.99
C VAL A 158 13.78 3.51 -13.00
N GLY A 159 14.18 2.35 -12.48
CA GLY A 159 15.31 2.22 -11.57
C GLY A 159 16.62 2.72 -12.19
N ASP A 160 16.93 2.28 -13.41
CA ASP A 160 18.13 2.69 -14.15
C ASP A 160 18.16 4.22 -14.38
N MET A 161 17.00 4.81 -14.68
CA MET A 161 16.89 6.27 -14.81
C MET A 161 17.09 6.99 -13.47
N LEU A 162 16.53 6.48 -12.37
CA LEU A 162 16.75 7.07 -11.03
C LEU A 162 18.21 6.98 -10.62
N GLU A 163 18.89 5.87 -10.89
CA GLU A 163 20.32 5.70 -10.65
C GLU A 163 21.16 6.71 -11.46
N GLN A 164 20.80 6.97 -12.73
CA GLN A 164 21.45 8.01 -13.55
C GLN A 164 21.24 9.42 -12.99
N LEU A 165 20.13 9.66 -12.28
CA LEU A 165 19.87 10.91 -11.55
C LEU A 165 20.57 10.94 -10.18
N GLY A 166 21.31 9.90 -9.80
CA GLY A 166 21.98 9.77 -8.51
C GLY A 166 21.02 9.47 -7.35
N LEU A 167 19.80 8.98 -7.65
CA LEU A 167 18.76 8.67 -6.65
C LEU A 167 18.73 7.19 -6.34
N ARG A 168 18.79 6.87 -5.05
CA ARG A 168 18.54 5.52 -4.54
C ARG A 168 17.05 5.29 -4.37
N SER A 169 16.60 4.06 -4.58
CA SER A 169 15.19 3.72 -4.54
C SER A 169 14.96 2.25 -4.24
N VAL A 170 13.77 1.94 -3.72
CA VAL A 170 13.33 0.59 -3.41
C VAL A 170 12.08 0.28 -4.23
N PRO A 171 12.13 -0.66 -5.16
CA PRO A 171 10.94 -1.14 -5.84
C PRO A 171 10.11 -1.99 -4.89
N LYS A 172 8.78 -1.92 -4.99
CA LYS A 172 7.87 -2.84 -4.30
C LYS A 172 6.72 -3.21 -5.21
N THR A 173 6.21 -4.43 -5.09
CA THR A 173 4.95 -4.77 -5.74
C THR A 173 3.83 -3.92 -5.12
N SER A 174 2.84 -3.53 -5.90
CA SER A 174 1.64 -2.90 -5.34
C SER A 174 0.83 -3.91 -4.50
N GLY A 175 1.18 -5.19 -4.62
CA GLY A 175 0.40 -6.33 -4.10
C GLY A 175 -0.90 -6.58 -4.87
N ALA A 176 -1.18 -5.80 -5.91
CA ALA A 176 -2.20 -6.06 -6.93
C ALA A 176 -1.50 -6.44 -8.25
N THR A 177 -1.51 -5.59 -9.24
CA THR A 177 -0.95 -5.86 -10.57
C THR A 177 0.30 -5.05 -10.89
N GLY A 178 0.51 -3.93 -10.20
CA GLY A 178 1.54 -2.94 -10.50
C GLY A 178 2.78 -3.02 -9.62
N VAL A 179 3.70 -2.09 -9.86
CA VAL A 179 4.93 -1.89 -9.09
C VAL A 179 5.04 -0.42 -8.71
N GLN A 180 5.48 -0.17 -7.50
CA GLN A 180 5.72 1.16 -6.95
C GLN A 180 7.19 1.29 -6.60
N ILE A 181 7.81 2.38 -7.02
CA ILE A 181 9.21 2.64 -6.73
C ILE A 181 9.26 3.75 -5.69
N VAL A 182 9.74 3.42 -4.50
CA VAL A 182 9.81 4.30 -3.33
C VAL A 182 11.19 4.94 -3.27
N ILE A 183 11.21 6.24 -3.23
CA ILE A 183 12.41 7.07 -3.05
C ILE A 183 12.28 7.76 -1.69
N PRO A 184 12.94 7.26 -0.62
CA PRO A 184 12.95 7.93 0.68
C PRO A 184 13.66 9.28 0.57
N ILE A 185 12.97 10.36 1.01
CA ILE A 185 13.50 11.71 0.90
C ILE A 185 13.58 12.39 2.27
N GLU A 186 14.58 13.27 2.43
CA GLU A 186 14.59 14.23 3.52
C GLU A 186 13.48 15.26 3.31
N GLN A 187 13.00 15.84 4.40
CA GLN A 187 11.99 16.88 4.32
C GLN A 187 12.50 18.11 3.59
N GLY A 188 11.66 18.68 2.75
CA GLY A 188 11.97 19.85 1.95
C GLY A 188 10.99 20.02 0.80
N PRO A 189 10.95 19.11 -0.16
CA PRO A 189 10.07 19.20 -1.32
C PRO A 189 8.58 19.13 -0.95
N SER A 190 7.78 19.99 -1.56
CA SER A 190 6.32 19.95 -1.46
C SER A 190 5.71 18.88 -2.36
N PHE A 191 4.45 18.50 -2.12
CA PHE A 191 3.67 17.62 -3.00
C PHE A 191 3.65 18.14 -4.44
N THR A 192 3.52 19.46 -4.64
CA THR A 192 3.50 20.06 -5.98
C THR A 192 4.83 19.84 -6.71
N GLN A 193 5.96 20.08 -6.04
CA GLN A 193 7.28 19.87 -6.63
C GLN A 193 7.52 18.38 -7.00
N LEU A 194 7.14 17.44 -6.13
CA LEU A 194 7.28 16.01 -6.43
C LEU A 194 6.37 15.56 -7.57
N LYS A 195 5.16 16.09 -7.66
CA LYS A 195 4.24 15.83 -8.77
C LYS A 195 4.78 16.38 -10.10
N GLU A 196 5.35 17.57 -10.10
CA GLU A 196 5.97 18.17 -11.29
C GLU A 196 7.20 17.39 -11.72
N LEU A 197 8.05 17.00 -10.79
CA LEU A 197 9.19 16.10 -11.06
C LEU A 197 8.71 14.77 -11.64
N GLY A 198 7.70 14.16 -11.03
CA GLY A 198 7.09 12.92 -11.53
C GLY A 198 6.55 13.05 -12.95
N HIS A 199 5.98 14.22 -13.31
CA HIS A 199 5.52 14.47 -14.66
C HIS A 199 6.67 14.57 -15.68
N VAL A 200 7.78 15.24 -15.34
CA VAL A 200 8.98 15.30 -16.20
C VAL A 200 9.53 13.90 -16.46
N VAL A 201 9.69 13.13 -15.39
CA VAL A 201 10.18 11.76 -15.45
C VAL A 201 9.27 10.87 -16.29
N ALA A 202 7.96 10.92 -16.06
CA ALA A 202 6.99 10.15 -16.81
C ALA A 202 6.97 10.53 -18.30
N ALA A 203 7.04 11.82 -18.61
CA ALA A 203 7.10 12.31 -20.01
C ALA A 203 8.36 11.81 -20.72
N TYR A 204 9.52 11.87 -20.06
CA TYR A 204 10.78 11.35 -20.59
C TYR A 204 10.70 9.84 -20.87
N LEU A 205 10.17 9.05 -19.92
CA LEU A 205 10.03 7.60 -20.11
C LEU A 205 9.05 7.26 -21.24
N CYS A 206 7.94 8.00 -21.38
CA CYS A 206 7.00 7.81 -22.48
C CYS A 206 7.63 8.15 -23.84
N GLU A 207 8.47 9.17 -23.91
CA GLU A 207 9.18 9.53 -25.15
C GLU A 207 10.20 8.46 -25.55
N ARG A 208 10.96 7.95 -24.58
CA ARG A 208 12.00 6.92 -24.81
C ARG A 208 11.43 5.54 -25.07
N HIS A 209 10.30 5.20 -24.46
CA HIS A 209 9.68 3.88 -24.51
C HIS A 209 8.18 3.96 -24.82
N PRO A 210 7.75 4.53 -25.99
CA PRO A 210 6.35 4.84 -26.29
C PRO A 210 5.44 3.61 -26.43
N LYS A 211 6.03 2.40 -26.59
CA LYS A 211 5.29 1.13 -26.64
C LYS A 211 5.12 0.47 -25.28
N LEU A 212 5.79 1.00 -24.25
CA LEU A 212 5.75 0.44 -22.90
C LEU A 212 5.02 1.36 -21.94
N PHE A 213 5.29 2.66 -21.95
CA PHE A 213 4.75 3.62 -21.00
C PHE A 213 3.69 4.54 -21.58
N THR A 214 2.83 5.04 -20.70
CA THR A 214 1.86 6.10 -20.99
C THR A 214 1.58 6.95 -19.76
N ILE A 215 1.24 8.23 -19.97
CA ILE A 215 0.65 9.12 -18.96
C ILE A 215 -0.86 9.33 -19.21
N GLU A 216 -1.47 8.57 -20.11
CA GLU A 216 -2.91 8.62 -20.36
C GLU A 216 -3.69 8.09 -19.15
N ARG A 217 -4.49 8.96 -18.54
CA ARG A 217 -5.23 8.66 -17.31
C ARG A 217 -6.35 7.65 -17.52
N PHE A 218 -7.05 7.74 -18.64
CA PHE A 218 -8.20 6.89 -18.89
C PHE A 218 -7.78 5.51 -19.39
N LYS A 219 -8.01 4.48 -18.59
CA LYS A 219 -7.59 3.09 -18.88
C LYS A 219 -7.99 2.62 -20.28
N LYS A 220 -9.18 3.00 -20.78
CA LYS A 220 -9.68 2.64 -22.09
C LYS A 220 -8.81 3.16 -23.27
N ASN A 221 -8.00 4.20 -23.04
CA ASN A 221 -7.16 4.83 -24.06
C ASN A 221 -5.69 4.36 -23.99
N ARG A 222 -5.31 3.57 -22.95
CA ARG A 222 -3.90 3.18 -22.71
C ARG A 222 -3.41 2.05 -23.62
N GLY A 223 -4.33 1.33 -24.28
CA GLY A 223 -3.98 0.07 -24.94
C GLY A 223 -3.41 -0.92 -23.95
N THR A 224 -2.22 -1.47 -24.23
CA THR A 224 -1.47 -2.35 -23.33
C THR A 224 -0.34 -1.64 -22.60
N ASN A 225 -0.24 -0.31 -22.68
CA ASN A 225 0.84 0.43 -22.06
C ASN A 225 0.66 0.50 -20.54
N ILE A 226 1.78 0.58 -19.83
CA ILE A 226 1.86 0.74 -18.38
C ILE A 226 1.74 2.24 -18.08
N TYR A 227 0.77 2.59 -17.24
CA TYR A 227 0.53 3.96 -16.83
C TYR A 227 1.50 4.37 -15.72
N ILE A 228 2.14 5.52 -15.87
CA ILE A 228 2.94 6.15 -14.81
C ILE A 228 2.05 7.18 -14.12
N ASP A 229 1.60 6.88 -12.88
CA ASP A 229 0.75 7.81 -12.11
C ASP A 229 1.60 8.87 -11.39
N TYR A 230 2.00 9.88 -12.15
CA TYR A 230 2.70 11.04 -11.60
C TYR A 230 1.78 11.92 -10.70
N MET A 231 0.47 11.71 -10.75
CA MET A 231 -0.50 12.44 -9.92
C MET A 231 -0.64 11.84 -8.53
N GLN A 232 0.06 10.74 -8.21
CA GLN A 232 0.04 10.12 -6.89
C GLN A 232 0.43 11.12 -5.77
N HIS A 233 1.28 12.11 -6.08
CA HIS A 233 1.67 13.19 -5.15
C HIS A 233 0.69 14.36 -5.13
N ASP A 234 -0.61 14.11 -5.08
CA ASP A 234 -1.61 15.11 -4.73
C ASP A 234 -1.94 15.03 -3.23
N LYS A 235 -2.20 16.19 -2.61
CA LYS A 235 -2.59 16.27 -1.20
C LYS A 235 -3.83 15.42 -0.94
N GLY A 236 -3.83 14.67 0.15
CA GLY A 236 -4.94 13.79 0.54
C GLY A 236 -4.96 12.44 -0.18
N ARG A 237 -3.99 12.16 -1.05
CA ARG A 237 -3.78 10.82 -1.61
C ARG A 237 -3.15 9.89 -0.58
N THR A 238 -3.48 8.61 -0.71
CA THR A 238 -2.91 7.51 0.09
C THR A 238 -2.41 6.42 -0.84
N ILE A 239 -1.49 5.60 -0.37
CA ILE A 239 -0.96 4.48 -1.13
C ILE A 239 -0.91 3.24 -0.25
N ALA A 240 -0.98 2.06 -0.85
CA ALA A 240 -0.82 0.81 -0.13
C ALA A 240 0.54 0.79 0.60
N ALA A 241 0.51 0.68 1.93
CA ALA A 241 1.74 0.60 2.72
C ALA A 241 2.63 -0.55 2.24
N PRO A 242 3.96 -0.44 2.31
CA PRO A 242 4.81 -1.61 2.29
C PRO A 242 4.30 -2.65 3.28
N TYR A 243 4.34 -3.91 2.90
CA TYR A 243 3.93 -5.07 3.70
C TYR A 243 2.43 -5.19 3.98
N THR A 244 1.59 -4.27 3.46
CA THR A 244 0.13 -4.43 3.59
C THR A 244 -0.38 -5.61 2.78
N PRO A 245 -1.25 -6.46 3.35
CA PRO A 245 -2.00 -7.43 2.57
C PRO A 245 -2.91 -6.72 1.56
N ARG A 246 -3.24 -7.41 0.48
CA ARG A 246 -4.17 -6.93 -0.55
C ARG A 246 -5.31 -7.93 -0.77
N ALA A 247 -6.45 -7.40 -1.13
CA ALA A 247 -7.66 -8.19 -1.33
C ALA A 247 -7.70 -8.85 -2.73
N THR A 248 -6.60 -9.51 -3.11
CA THR A 248 -6.54 -10.34 -4.31
C THR A 248 -6.87 -11.78 -3.99
N ARG A 249 -7.25 -12.57 -4.98
CA ARG A 249 -7.49 -14.02 -4.81
C ARG A 249 -6.27 -14.76 -4.29
N TYR A 250 -5.07 -14.22 -4.53
CA TYR A 250 -3.79 -14.80 -4.09
C TYR A 250 -3.38 -14.37 -2.68
N ALA A 251 -4.18 -13.56 -1.99
CA ALA A 251 -3.80 -12.93 -0.70
C ALA A 251 -2.44 -12.25 -0.77
N SER A 252 -2.16 -11.56 -1.87
CA SER A 252 -0.86 -10.94 -2.12
C SER A 252 -0.54 -9.83 -1.10
N VAL A 253 0.74 -9.51 -1.00
CA VAL A 253 1.28 -8.48 -0.10
C VAL A 253 2.03 -7.45 -0.93
N SER A 254 1.89 -6.18 -0.59
CA SER A 254 2.69 -5.11 -1.17
C SER A 254 4.13 -5.24 -0.69
N MET A 255 4.96 -5.97 -1.44
CA MET A 255 6.26 -6.46 -1.02
C MET A 255 7.42 -5.66 -1.62
N PRO A 256 8.25 -5.01 -0.79
CA PRO A 256 9.53 -4.46 -1.23
C PRO A 256 10.47 -5.53 -1.76
N LEU A 257 11.18 -5.20 -2.83
CA LEU A 257 12.10 -6.06 -3.57
C LEU A 257 13.47 -5.41 -3.65
N THR A 258 14.50 -6.24 -3.81
CA THR A 258 15.81 -5.75 -4.30
C THR A 258 15.74 -5.56 -5.81
N TRP A 259 16.62 -4.71 -6.37
CA TRP A 259 16.72 -4.54 -7.82
C TRP A 259 17.15 -5.84 -8.51
N ASP A 260 17.93 -6.69 -7.84
CA ASP A 260 18.28 -8.03 -8.36
C ASP A 260 17.06 -8.97 -8.45
N GLU A 261 16.13 -8.87 -7.51
CA GLU A 261 14.86 -9.61 -7.62
C GLU A 261 14.02 -9.11 -8.79
N VAL A 262 13.91 -7.80 -8.98
CA VAL A 262 13.19 -7.21 -10.12
C VAL A 262 13.73 -7.74 -11.45
N ARG A 263 15.07 -7.81 -11.61
CA ARG A 263 15.71 -8.35 -12.82
C ARG A 263 15.43 -9.85 -13.08
N ARG A 264 15.01 -10.60 -12.03
CA ARG A 264 14.55 -11.99 -12.18
C ARG A 264 13.09 -12.11 -12.64
N ASN A 265 12.40 -10.97 -12.82
CA ASN A 265 11.06 -10.87 -13.36
C ASN A 265 9.98 -11.65 -12.55
N PRO A 266 9.90 -11.50 -11.22
CA PRO A 266 8.84 -12.16 -10.44
C PRO A 266 7.49 -11.53 -10.75
N MET A 267 6.41 -12.28 -10.54
CA MET A 267 5.07 -11.72 -10.62
C MET A 267 4.65 -11.13 -9.26
N PRO A 268 3.89 -10.02 -9.20
CA PRO A 268 3.40 -9.47 -7.94
C PRO A 268 2.66 -10.49 -7.05
N ARG A 269 1.95 -11.45 -7.63
CA ARG A 269 1.23 -12.52 -6.93
C ARG A 269 2.12 -13.56 -6.25
N ASP A 270 3.41 -13.61 -6.57
CA ASP A 270 4.35 -14.56 -5.96
C ASP A 270 4.61 -14.22 -4.48
N PHE A 271 4.31 -12.96 -4.09
CA PHE A 271 4.45 -12.45 -2.73
C PHE A 271 3.08 -12.39 -2.05
N HIS A 272 2.81 -13.33 -1.16
CA HIS A 272 1.50 -13.48 -0.52
C HIS A 272 1.62 -13.70 1.00
N LEU A 273 0.51 -13.60 1.72
CA LEU A 273 0.47 -13.69 3.19
C LEU A 273 1.21 -14.90 3.77
N LEU A 274 1.16 -16.06 3.08
CA LEU A 274 1.72 -17.29 3.62
C LEU A 274 3.24 -17.42 3.43
N ASN A 275 3.89 -16.55 2.64
CA ASN A 275 5.35 -16.56 2.44
C ASN A 275 6.03 -15.24 2.82
N ALA A 276 5.26 -14.16 2.96
CA ALA A 276 5.78 -12.82 3.17
C ALA A 276 6.67 -12.72 4.42
N ALA A 277 6.18 -13.20 5.57
CA ALA A 277 6.91 -13.08 6.82
C ALA A 277 8.21 -13.91 6.82
N ASP A 278 8.22 -15.11 6.23
CA ASP A 278 9.41 -15.95 6.13
C ASP A 278 10.48 -15.28 5.24
N ARG A 279 10.03 -14.68 4.11
CA ARG A 279 10.95 -13.89 3.27
C ARG A 279 11.56 -12.72 4.03
N LEU A 280 10.76 -11.97 4.80
CA LEU A 280 11.23 -10.81 5.54
C LEU A 280 12.23 -11.15 6.65
N GLN A 281 12.18 -12.36 7.22
CA GLN A 281 13.22 -12.83 8.13
C GLN A 281 14.60 -12.97 7.45
N LEU A 282 14.61 -13.19 6.14
CA LEU A 282 15.85 -13.33 5.36
C LEU A 282 16.34 -12.00 4.79
N THR A 283 15.43 -11.13 4.33
CA THR A 283 15.77 -9.89 3.61
C THR A 283 15.79 -8.66 4.50
N GLY A 284 15.10 -8.69 5.65
CA GLY A 284 14.87 -7.50 6.47
C GLY A 284 13.88 -6.52 5.83
N ASP A 285 13.78 -5.32 6.39
CA ASP A 285 12.96 -4.23 5.90
C ASP A 285 13.74 -3.36 4.91
N LEU A 286 13.61 -3.66 3.62
CA LEU A 286 14.31 -2.95 2.55
C LEU A 286 13.97 -1.44 2.50
N ILE A 287 12.76 -1.04 2.93
CA ILE A 287 12.37 0.38 2.97
C ILE A 287 13.14 1.12 4.08
N GLN A 288 13.21 0.54 5.28
CA GLN A 288 13.93 1.17 6.39
C GLN A 288 15.45 1.10 6.24
N LEU A 289 15.96 0.10 5.54
CA LEU A 289 17.37 -0.03 5.26
C LEU A 289 17.88 1.01 4.24
N GLU A 290 16.99 1.56 3.41
CA GLU A 290 17.34 2.61 2.45
C GLU A 290 17.35 3.99 3.13
N PRO A 291 18.49 4.67 3.26
CA PRO A 291 18.57 5.95 3.92
C PRO A 291 17.87 7.04 3.11
N LYS A 292 17.27 7.98 3.81
CA LYS A 292 16.69 9.19 3.22
C LYS A 292 17.77 10.00 2.49
N GLN A 293 17.35 10.75 1.49
CA GLN A 293 18.25 11.52 0.64
C GLN A 293 17.65 12.87 0.26
N HIS A 294 18.52 13.84 -0.02
CA HIS A 294 18.13 15.13 -0.56
C HIS A 294 17.83 15.01 -2.05
N ILE A 295 16.66 15.49 -2.47
CA ILE A 295 16.21 15.47 -3.86
C ILE A 295 16.26 16.85 -4.53
N GLU A 296 16.55 17.90 -3.75
CA GLU A 296 16.62 19.29 -4.21
C GLU A 296 17.60 19.47 -5.40
N PRO A 297 18.79 18.84 -5.43
CA PRO A 297 19.68 18.94 -6.58
C PRO A 297 19.06 18.43 -7.88
N VAL A 298 18.20 17.39 -7.81
CA VAL A 298 17.50 16.89 -8.98
C VAL A 298 16.37 17.83 -9.42
N LEU A 299 15.66 18.43 -8.46
CA LEU A 299 14.66 19.46 -8.76
C LEU A 299 15.27 20.68 -9.44
N GLU A 300 16.43 21.13 -8.98
CA GLU A 300 17.19 22.24 -9.59
C GLU A 300 17.69 21.89 -11.01
N ALA A 301 18.29 20.73 -11.17
CA ALA A 301 18.79 20.26 -12.48
C ALA A 301 17.67 20.14 -13.53
N LEU A 302 16.45 19.75 -13.11
CA LEU A 302 15.29 19.58 -13.99
C LEU A 302 14.36 20.80 -14.04
N ALA A 303 14.69 21.90 -13.38
CA ALA A 303 13.83 23.09 -13.27
C ALA A 303 13.38 23.65 -14.64
N SER A 304 14.27 23.69 -15.63
CA SER A 304 13.96 24.13 -16.99
C SER A 304 12.94 23.22 -17.69
N HIS A 305 13.04 21.92 -17.49
CA HIS A 305 12.10 20.94 -18.04
C HIS A 305 10.74 21.02 -17.34
N ILE A 306 10.71 21.21 -16.03
CA ILE A 306 9.49 21.45 -15.23
C ILE A 306 8.78 22.69 -15.78
N ALA A 307 9.50 23.83 -15.94
CA ALA A 307 8.93 25.07 -16.47
C ALA A 307 8.41 24.93 -17.92
N ALA A 308 9.08 24.12 -18.75
CA ALA A 308 8.63 23.88 -20.12
C ALA A 308 7.32 23.08 -20.18
N LEU A 309 7.14 22.11 -19.29
CA LEU A 309 5.89 21.33 -19.20
C LEU A 309 4.73 22.14 -18.63
N GLN A 310 4.98 23.05 -17.69
CA GLN A 310 3.95 23.94 -17.14
C GLN A 310 3.37 24.89 -18.22
N LYS A 311 4.20 25.38 -19.16
CA LYS A 311 3.77 26.25 -20.28
C LYS A 311 2.92 25.55 -21.35
N ARG A 312 2.92 24.20 -21.38
CA ARG A 312 2.14 23.42 -22.34
C ARG A 312 0.76 22.98 -21.82
N ARG A 313 0.45 23.31 -20.57
CA ARG A 313 -0.88 23.13 -19.93
C ARG A 313 -1.72 24.38 -20.07
#